data_539116181daf27141ab5135586b2c564
#
_entry.id   539116181daf27141ab5135586b2c564
#
_cell.length_a   1.000
_cell.length_b   1.000
_cell.length_c   1.000
_cell.angle_alpha   90.00
_cell.angle_beta   90.00
_cell.angle_gamma   90.00
#
_symmetry.space_group_name_H-M   'P 1'
#
loop_
_entity.id
_entity.type
_entity.pdbx_description
1 polymer ?
#
loop_
_entity_poly.entity_id
_entity_poly.type
_entity_poly.pdbx_seq_one_letter_code
_entity_poly.pdbx_strand_id
1 'polypeptide(L)'
;MRRSVARNLSLCALAVSMVAVGAAAPPSSASGGSSGAPQKVPVAVGHGGAVASVDADASAAGIEVLRNGGNAVDAAVATAAALGVTEPYSAGVGGGGYFVYYDAKTRQVHSIDGRETAPLNAGSDLFLENGRPLAFADAVTSGLSVGTPGTPATWASALDAWGSKGLGTVLEPAERLARDGFTVDDTFRSQTASNEARFRNFPDTSRLFLPGGQLPVVGSTFRNPDLARTYAQLARQGVGAIYHGDIGADVVKTVNAPPVDPASGWNARPGELSTKDLEAYAAKFQTPTRTSYRGLGVYSIAPSSSGGTTVGEALNILERTDLSKASKARYLHRFIEASRIAFADRGRWVGDPAAEDVPTRQLLSQRFADARGCLIQDDTVLTSPLAPGDPRHPGTCGRTGDQAAPTTYEGENTTHLTVADKWGNVVAYTLTIESTGGSGITVPGRGFLLNNELTDFSFAPANPAVHDPNLPGPGKRPRSSIAPTIVLDRANKPVVAVGSPGGATIITTVLQTLTGFLDRGLPLVDAIAAPRASQRNAAQTELEPGLYDSPLRAELESIGHSFKLNPEIGAATGVQRLPDGRWLAAAEKVRRGGGSAMVVDPGH
;
A
#
# COMPACT_ATOMS: atom_id res chain seq x y z
N MET A 1 -37.45 18.54 66.72
CA MET A 1 -36.57 18.18 67.87
C MET A 1 -35.14 18.36 67.34
N ARG A 2 -34.49 19.52 67.55
CA ARG A 2 -33.63 19.95 68.66
C ARG A 2 -32.57 18.90 69.03
N ARG A 3 -31.28 19.12 68.63
CA ARG A 3 -30.11 19.61 69.41
C ARG A 3 -28.86 19.39 68.51
N SER A 4 -28.05 20.37 68.05
CA SER A 4 -27.20 21.39 68.68
C SER A 4 -26.19 20.84 69.68
N VAL A 5 -24.89 21.07 69.42
CA VAL A 5 -23.75 21.45 70.24
C VAL A 5 -22.47 21.32 69.43
N ALA A 6 -21.75 22.29 68.91
CA ALA A 6 -20.96 23.40 69.47
C ALA A 6 -19.53 23.00 69.92
N ARG A 7 -18.56 23.64 69.22
CA ARG A 7 -17.27 24.24 69.69
C ARG A 7 -16.15 23.38 70.25
N ASN A 8 -14.95 23.49 69.64
CA ASN A 8 -13.87 24.25 70.34
C ASN A 8 -12.72 24.63 69.38
N LEU A 9 -12.38 25.91 69.39
CA LEU A 9 -11.16 26.52 68.88
C LEU A 9 -9.99 26.20 69.79
N SER A 10 -8.80 26.01 69.27
CA SER A 10 -7.54 26.32 69.97
C SER A 10 -6.55 26.91 68.95
N LEU A 11 -6.27 28.19 69.17
CA LEU A 11 -5.12 28.92 68.62
C LEU A 11 -3.84 28.45 69.32
N CYS A 12 -2.77 28.22 68.56
CA CYS A 12 -1.41 28.38 69.03
C CYS A 12 -0.59 29.07 67.93
N ALA A 13 -0.19 30.30 68.28
CA ALA A 13 0.79 31.08 67.54
C ALA A 13 2.20 30.69 67.99
N LEU A 14 3.15 30.50 67.10
CA LEU A 14 4.57 30.64 67.38
C LEU A 14 5.42 30.96 66.13
N ALA A 15 6.02 32.12 66.22
CA ALA A 15 7.36 32.56 65.82
C ALA A 15 7.90 32.24 64.42
N VAL A 16 8.04 33.34 63.71
CA VAL A 16 8.86 33.48 62.46
C VAL A 16 10.35 33.51 62.90
N SER A 17 11.14 32.60 62.33
CA SER A 17 12.59 32.72 62.22
C SER A 17 12.99 32.72 60.72
N MET A 18 13.40 33.91 60.23
CA MET A 18 14.02 34.06 58.93
C MET A 18 15.44 33.47 58.99
N VAL A 19 15.67 32.43 58.19
CA VAL A 19 17.02 32.01 57.79
C VAL A 19 17.17 32.29 56.30
N ALA A 20 18.03 33.24 55.97
CA ALA A 20 18.46 33.53 54.60
C ALA A 20 19.34 32.37 54.11
N VAL A 21 18.85 31.58 53.20
CA VAL A 21 19.67 30.60 52.45
C VAL A 21 19.86 31.12 51.03
N GLY A 22 21.14 31.29 50.69
CA GLY A 22 21.59 31.76 49.40
C GLY A 22 21.09 30.85 48.26
N ALA A 23 20.54 31.45 47.23
CA ALA A 23 20.14 30.79 46.00
C ALA A 23 21.39 30.31 45.24
N ALA A 24 21.71 29.01 45.34
CA ALA A 24 22.55 28.34 44.36
C ALA A 24 21.69 28.04 43.14
N ALA A 25 22.06 28.58 41.98
CA ALA A 25 21.44 28.23 40.70
C ALA A 25 21.57 26.72 40.46
N PRO A 26 20.50 26.02 39.99
CA PRO A 26 20.62 24.62 39.61
C PRO A 26 21.55 24.50 38.41
N PRO A 27 22.37 23.43 38.36
CA PRO A 27 23.18 23.19 37.16
C PRO A 27 22.24 23.01 35.96
N SER A 28 22.53 23.75 34.90
CA SER A 28 21.88 23.58 33.60
C SER A 28 22.12 22.12 33.16
N SER A 29 21.10 21.28 33.31
CA SER A 29 21.10 19.96 32.69
C SER A 29 21.16 20.17 31.18
N ALA A 30 22.34 19.91 30.59
CA ALA A 30 22.46 19.68 29.17
C ALA A 30 21.44 18.59 28.83
N SER A 31 20.42 18.95 28.09
CA SER A 31 19.50 18.00 27.47
C SER A 31 20.31 17.15 26.50
N GLY A 32 20.79 16.01 26.98
CA GLY A 32 21.19 14.91 26.12
C GLY A 32 19.95 14.55 25.32
N GLY A 33 19.96 14.85 24.03
CA GLY A 33 18.90 14.45 23.12
C GLY A 33 18.75 12.95 23.21
N SER A 34 17.65 12.47 23.80
CA SER A 34 17.21 11.11 23.61
C SER A 34 16.85 10.99 22.13
N SER A 35 17.66 10.26 21.37
CA SER A 35 17.33 9.82 20.01
C SER A 35 16.25 8.72 20.12
N GLY A 36 15.08 9.07 20.62
CA GLY A 36 13.89 8.23 20.50
C GLY A 36 13.42 8.27 19.05
N ALA A 37 12.91 7.15 18.55
CA ALA A 37 12.27 7.10 17.23
C ALA A 37 11.24 8.23 17.10
N PRO A 38 11.11 8.87 15.91
CA PRO A 38 10.09 9.87 15.67
C PRO A 38 8.71 9.29 16.02
N GLN A 39 7.94 10.02 16.80
CA GLN A 39 6.61 9.56 17.19
C GLN A 39 5.68 9.52 15.98
N LYS A 40 4.97 8.39 15.75
CA LYS A 40 3.91 8.28 14.75
C LYS A 40 2.74 9.18 15.15
N VAL A 41 2.37 10.09 14.26
CA VAL A 41 1.24 11.03 14.44
C VAL A 41 0.28 10.85 13.27
N PRO A 42 -0.99 10.45 13.52
CA PRO A 42 -1.91 10.09 12.42
C PRO A 42 -2.47 11.30 11.65
N VAL A 43 -2.32 12.52 12.14
CA VAL A 43 -2.80 13.74 11.47
C VAL A 43 -1.82 14.88 11.65
N ALA A 44 -1.51 15.57 10.55
CA ALA A 44 -0.79 16.83 10.59
C ALA A 44 -1.44 17.83 9.61
N VAL A 45 -1.53 19.10 10.00
CA VAL A 45 -2.11 20.17 9.16
C VAL A 45 -1.12 21.33 9.09
N GLY A 46 -0.89 21.85 7.88
CA GLY A 46 0.03 22.98 7.71
C GLY A 46 0.25 23.40 6.27
N HIS A 47 1.29 24.19 6.08
CA HIS A 47 1.69 24.76 4.79
C HIS A 47 2.99 24.13 4.27
N GLY A 48 3.39 24.49 3.05
CA GLY A 48 4.68 24.13 2.47
C GLY A 48 4.78 22.73 1.87
N GLY A 49 3.86 21.84 2.21
CA GLY A 49 3.78 20.46 1.76
C GLY A 49 3.43 19.49 2.89
N ALA A 50 3.12 18.25 2.52
CA ALA A 50 2.64 17.21 3.43
C ALA A 50 3.11 15.83 2.96
N VAL A 51 3.39 14.93 3.90
CA VAL A 51 3.72 13.52 3.66
C VAL A 51 2.93 12.66 4.62
N ALA A 52 2.34 11.58 4.12
CA ALA A 52 1.74 10.53 4.93
C ALA A 52 2.24 9.16 4.48
N SER A 53 2.75 8.37 5.41
CA SER A 53 3.16 6.98 5.22
C SER A 53 2.87 6.14 6.47
N VAL A 54 3.21 4.87 6.45
CA VAL A 54 3.07 3.98 7.63
C VAL A 54 4.22 4.15 8.63
N ASP A 55 5.30 4.85 8.25
CA ASP A 55 6.52 4.96 9.04
C ASP A 55 6.95 6.41 9.25
N ALA A 56 7.45 6.72 10.46
CA ALA A 56 7.79 8.08 10.84
C ALA A 56 9.12 8.55 10.25
N ASP A 57 10.13 7.68 10.20
CA ASP A 57 11.44 8.02 9.61
C ASP A 57 11.30 8.21 8.09
N ALA A 58 10.47 7.39 7.45
CA ALA A 58 10.18 7.55 6.02
C ALA A 58 9.40 8.83 5.71
N SER A 59 8.39 9.18 6.52
CA SER A 59 7.71 10.47 6.37
C SER A 59 8.65 11.65 6.60
N ALA A 60 9.56 11.56 7.58
CA ALA A 60 10.56 12.58 7.86
C ALA A 60 11.54 12.77 6.69
N ALA A 61 11.96 11.67 6.01
CA ALA A 61 12.80 11.74 4.81
C ALA A 61 12.13 12.55 3.69
N GLY A 62 10.84 12.33 3.44
CA GLY A 62 10.06 13.12 2.47
C GLY A 62 9.95 14.60 2.87
N ILE A 63 9.68 14.88 4.13
CA ILE A 63 9.62 16.25 4.66
C ILE A 63 10.96 16.96 4.56
N GLU A 64 12.08 16.26 4.81
CA GLU A 64 13.43 16.81 4.63
C GLU A 64 13.65 17.29 3.19
N VAL A 65 13.26 16.45 2.21
CA VAL A 65 13.38 16.81 0.79
C VAL A 65 12.50 18.00 0.42
N LEU A 66 11.26 18.07 0.90
CA LEU A 66 10.38 19.23 0.68
C LEU A 66 10.95 20.52 1.29
N ARG A 67 11.49 20.47 2.51
CA ARG A 67 12.14 21.60 3.19
C ARG A 67 13.35 22.11 2.43
N ASN A 68 14.10 21.20 1.81
CA ASN A 68 15.28 21.50 0.98
C ASN A 68 14.92 21.90 -0.47
N GLY A 69 13.65 22.25 -0.71
CA GLY A 69 13.17 22.79 -1.98
C GLY A 69 12.90 21.75 -3.07
N GLY A 70 12.82 20.47 -2.72
CA GLY A 70 12.29 19.42 -3.61
C GLY A 70 10.78 19.55 -3.80
N ASN A 71 10.25 18.96 -4.86
CA ASN A 71 8.83 18.89 -5.14
C ASN A 71 8.20 17.57 -4.63
N ALA A 72 6.91 17.37 -4.88
CA ALA A 72 6.17 16.19 -4.43
C ALA A 72 6.75 14.87 -4.99
N VAL A 73 7.31 14.89 -6.21
CA VAL A 73 7.91 13.70 -6.84
C VAL A 73 9.23 13.35 -6.16
N ASP A 74 10.10 14.35 -5.91
CA ASP A 74 11.37 14.17 -5.20
C ASP A 74 11.13 13.58 -3.80
N ALA A 75 10.16 14.15 -3.07
CA ALA A 75 9.82 13.71 -1.73
C ALA A 75 9.17 12.30 -1.72
N ALA A 76 8.37 11.97 -2.73
CA ALA A 76 7.77 10.64 -2.86
C ALA A 76 8.84 9.56 -3.08
N VAL A 77 9.85 9.83 -3.92
CA VAL A 77 10.98 8.90 -4.12
C VAL A 77 11.81 8.76 -2.85
N ALA A 78 12.10 9.85 -2.14
CA ALA A 78 12.84 9.81 -0.87
C ALA A 78 12.09 9.01 0.20
N THR A 79 10.76 9.24 0.34
CA THR A 79 9.91 8.48 1.27
C THR A 79 9.87 7.00 0.89
N ALA A 80 9.74 6.67 -0.41
CA ALA A 80 9.73 5.29 -0.90
C ALA A 80 11.06 4.57 -0.64
N ALA A 81 12.19 5.24 -0.85
CA ALA A 81 13.51 4.70 -0.55
C ALA A 81 13.70 4.46 0.96
N ALA A 82 13.23 5.39 1.80
CA ALA A 82 13.27 5.24 3.26
C ALA A 82 12.37 4.10 3.73
N LEU A 83 11.16 3.92 3.15
CA LEU A 83 10.30 2.75 3.41
C LEU A 83 11.00 1.43 3.04
N GLY A 84 11.83 1.40 2.00
CA GLY A 84 12.67 0.23 1.69
C GLY A 84 13.70 -0.11 2.78
N VAL A 85 13.97 0.82 3.71
CA VAL A 85 14.83 0.61 4.89
C VAL A 85 14.01 0.21 6.11
N THR A 86 12.93 0.95 6.43
CA THR A 86 12.15 0.80 7.66
C THR A 86 11.01 -0.22 7.53
N GLU A 87 10.51 -0.44 6.31
CA GLU A 87 9.47 -1.41 5.93
C GLU A 87 9.97 -2.42 4.88
N PRO A 88 11.17 -3.05 5.07
CA PRO A 88 11.81 -3.88 4.04
C PRO A 88 11.00 -5.13 3.66
N TYR A 89 10.02 -5.48 4.49
CA TYR A 89 9.10 -6.60 4.24
C TYR A 89 7.96 -6.25 3.28
N SER A 90 7.78 -4.96 3.02
CA SER A 90 6.66 -4.42 2.23
C SER A 90 7.11 -3.73 0.95
N ALA A 91 8.35 -3.23 0.90
CA ALA A 91 8.86 -2.39 -0.19
C ALA A 91 10.37 -2.46 -0.31
N GLY A 92 10.91 -1.96 -1.43
CA GLY A 92 12.36 -1.80 -1.61
C GLY A 92 12.80 -1.86 -3.07
N VAL A 93 14.12 -1.85 -3.23
CA VAL A 93 14.80 -1.88 -4.54
C VAL A 93 14.44 -3.14 -5.35
N GLY A 94 14.20 -4.26 -4.66
CA GLY A 94 13.86 -5.55 -5.27
C GLY A 94 12.40 -5.71 -5.69
N GLY A 95 11.57 -4.69 -5.52
CA GLY A 95 10.13 -4.71 -5.78
C GLY A 95 9.68 -3.84 -6.95
N GLY A 96 8.38 -3.53 -6.95
CA GLY A 96 7.73 -2.67 -7.93
C GLY A 96 6.59 -1.85 -7.34
N GLY A 97 5.72 -1.34 -8.21
CA GLY A 97 4.57 -0.56 -7.75
C GLY A 97 4.02 0.38 -8.80
N TYR A 98 3.10 1.24 -8.35
CA TYR A 98 2.38 2.15 -9.24
C TYR A 98 2.35 3.56 -8.68
N PHE A 99 2.75 4.52 -9.51
CA PHE A 99 2.91 5.92 -9.19
C PHE A 99 1.85 6.75 -9.91
N VAL A 100 1.04 7.51 -9.17
CA VAL A 100 0.06 8.44 -9.72
C VAL A 100 0.42 9.85 -9.28
N TYR A 101 0.54 10.76 -10.24
CA TYR A 101 1.00 12.12 -10.04
C TYR A 101 0.03 13.14 -10.62
N TYR A 102 -0.38 14.11 -9.81
CA TYR A 102 -1.07 15.30 -10.25
C TYR A 102 -0.09 16.47 -10.40
N ASP A 103 0.00 17.00 -11.62
CA ASP A 103 0.75 18.21 -11.94
C ASP A 103 -0.13 19.46 -11.78
N ALA A 104 0.15 20.28 -10.78
CA ALA A 104 -0.61 21.49 -10.49
C ALA A 104 -0.50 22.56 -11.59
N LYS A 105 0.61 22.56 -12.37
CA LYS A 105 0.83 23.52 -13.47
C LYS A 105 -0.07 23.22 -14.66
N THR A 106 -0.16 21.95 -15.05
CA THR A 106 -0.98 21.50 -16.19
C THR A 106 -2.38 21.10 -15.78
N ARG A 107 -2.61 20.85 -14.48
CA ARG A 107 -3.83 20.29 -13.89
C ARG A 107 -4.20 18.93 -14.47
N GLN A 108 -3.20 18.14 -14.80
CA GLN A 108 -3.34 16.79 -15.34
C GLN A 108 -2.86 15.75 -14.35
N VAL A 109 -3.44 14.56 -14.44
CA VAL A 109 -2.98 13.38 -13.70
C VAL A 109 -2.22 12.47 -14.65
N HIS A 110 -1.07 12.03 -14.20
CA HIS A 110 -0.17 11.12 -14.89
C HIS A 110 0.02 9.86 -14.07
N SER A 111 0.44 8.77 -14.70
CA SER A 111 0.76 7.55 -13.97
C SER A 111 1.93 6.79 -14.59
N ILE A 112 2.65 6.05 -13.73
CA ILE A 112 3.71 5.13 -14.12
C ILE A 112 3.36 3.75 -13.57
N ASP A 113 3.37 2.75 -14.46
CA ASP A 113 3.32 1.33 -14.13
C ASP A 113 4.77 0.83 -14.00
N GLY A 114 5.18 0.62 -12.76
CA GLY A 114 6.46 0.01 -12.39
C GLY A 114 6.30 -1.41 -11.83
N ARG A 115 5.24 -2.12 -12.24
CA ARG A 115 5.01 -3.53 -11.88
C ARG A 115 6.13 -4.40 -12.42
N GLU A 116 6.50 -5.41 -11.70
CA GLU A 116 7.47 -6.42 -12.11
C GLU A 116 6.98 -7.18 -13.36
N THR A 117 7.93 -7.64 -14.16
CA THR A 117 7.64 -8.47 -15.32
C THR A 117 8.15 -9.89 -15.14
N ALA A 118 7.40 -10.86 -15.67
CA ALA A 118 7.90 -12.22 -15.83
C ALA A 118 9.12 -12.25 -16.77
N PRO A 119 10.02 -13.24 -16.64
CA PRO A 119 11.09 -13.46 -17.60
C PRO A 119 10.56 -13.56 -19.05
N LEU A 120 11.36 -13.14 -20.03
CA LEU A 120 11.00 -13.17 -21.45
C LEU A 120 10.82 -14.60 -22.01
N ASN A 121 11.29 -15.61 -21.29
CA ASN A 121 11.12 -17.02 -21.60
C ASN A 121 10.01 -17.69 -20.78
N ALA A 122 9.32 -16.98 -19.89
CA ALA A 122 8.29 -17.56 -19.03
C ALA A 122 7.12 -18.11 -19.85
N GLY A 123 6.77 -19.37 -19.60
CA GLY A 123 5.57 -20.02 -20.13
C GLY A 123 4.34 -19.83 -19.23
N SER A 124 3.17 -20.22 -19.73
CA SER A 124 1.95 -20.28 -18.94
C SER A 124 1.99 -21.37 -17.85
N ASP A 125 2.96 -22.24 -17.89
CA ASP A 125 3.24 -23.35 -17.00
C ASP A 125 4.31 -23.02 -15.94
N LEU A 126 4.72 -21.76 -15.79
CA LEU A 126 5.77 -21.28 -14.88
C LEU A 126 5.65 -21.87 -13.46
N PHE A 127 4.42 -22.03 -12.97
CA PHE A 127 4.14 -22.56 -11.62
C PHE A 127 3.58 -23.99 -11.63
N LEU A 128 3.83 -24.77 -12.69
CA LEU A 128 3.43 -26.17 -12.75
C LEU A 128 4.62 -27.10 -12.56
N GLU A 129 4.50 -28.08 -11.68
CA GLU A 129 5.39 -29.24 -11.58
C GLU A 129 4.62 -30.52 -11.90
N ASN A 130 5.11 -31.31 -12.86
CA ASN A 130 4.44 -32.53 -13.31
C ASN A 130 2.97 -32.28 -13.74
N GLY A 131 2.70 -31.12 -14.36
CA GLY A 131 1.37 -30.70 -14.81
C GLY A 131 0.40 -30.30 -13.70
N ARG A 132 0.88 -30.07 -12.48
CA ARG A 132 0.08 -29.63 -11.32
C ARG A 132 0.59 -28.31 -10.76
N PRO A 133 -0.31 -27.41 -10.33
CA PRO A 133 0.10 -26.19 -9.66
C PRO A 133 0.94 -26.48 -8.41
N LEU A 134 2.01 -25.70 -8.24
CA LEU A 134 2.78 -25.68 -7.00
C LEU A 134 1.91 -25.26 -5.82
N ALA A 135 2.24 -25.74 -4.62
CA ALA A 135 1.72 -25.13 -3.41
C ALA A 135 2.20 -23.66 -3.32
N PHE A 136 1.30 -22.75 -2.94
CA PHE A 136 1.59 -21.33 -2.92
C PHE A 136 2.84 -20.99 -2.10
N ALA A 137 2.98 -21.58 -0.90
CA ALA A 137 4.13 -21.37 -0.03
C ALA A 137 5.47 -21.78 -0.69
N ASP A 138 5.46 -22.87 -1.48
CA ASP A 138 6.62 -23.36 -2.22
C ASP A 138 6.99 -22.45 -3.38
N ALA A 139 5.98 -21.91 -4.05
CA ALA A 139 6.17 -20.95 -5.13
C ALA A 139 6.74 -19.63 -4.60
N VAL A 140 6.15 -19.07 -3.54
CA VAL A 140 6.58 -17.79 -2.92
C VAL A 140 8.06 -17.83 -2.52
N THR A 141 8.51 -18.91 -1.85
CA THR A 141 9.86 -19.00 -1.30
C THR A 141 10.81 -19.69 -2.30
N SER A 142 10.91 -19.12 -3.49
CA SER A 142 11.69 -19.64 -4.60
C SER A 142 12.19 -18.53 -5.54
N GLY A 143 13.14 -18.83 -6.41
CA GLY A 143 13.55 -17.97 -7.50
C GLY A 143 12.45 -17.81 -8.58
N LEU A 144 11.56 -18.81 -8.73
CA LEU A 144 10.46 -18.77 -9.72
C LEU A 144 9.49 -17.60 -9.49
N SER A 145 9.33 -17.18 -8.23
CA SER A 145 8.41 -16.11 -7.87
C SER A 145 8.91 -14.71 -8.20
N VAL A 146 10.21 -14.56 -8.49
CA VAL A 146 10.86 -13.26 -8.61
C VAL A 146 10.67 -12.69 -10.01
N GLY A 147 9.95 -11.57 -10.09
CA GLY A 147 9.86 -10.75 -11.29
C GLY A 147 10.98 -9.72 -11.37
N THR A 148 11.20 -9.19 -12.59
CA THR A 148 12.15 -8.10 -12.83
C THR A 148 11.78 -6.88 -12.00
N PRO A 149 12.63 -6.39 -11.09
CA PRO A 149 12.31 -5.27 -10.21
C PRO A 149 11.97 -3.98 -10.97
N GLY A 150 10.89 -3.32 -10.59
CA GLY A 150 10.40 -2.11 -11.24
C GLY A 150 10.57 -0.81 -10.45
N THR A 151 10.79 -0.91 -9.13
CA THR A 151 10.90 0.26 -8.23
C THR A 151 11.97 1.25 -8.67
N PRO A 152 13.23 0.84 -8.98
CA PRO A 152 14.27 1.80 -9.39
C PRO A 152 13.96 2.49 -10.71
N ALA A 153 13.41 1.78 -11.69
CA ALA A 153 13.01 2.39 -12.97
C ALA A 153 11.86 3.37 -12.80
N THR A 154 10.93 3.10 -11.87
CA THR A 154 9.85 4.02 -11.51
C THR A 154 10.41 5.31 -10.92
N TRP A 155 11.38 5.22 -10.00
CA TRP A 155 12.03 6.40 -9.42
C TRP A 155 12.74 7.25 -10.47
N ALA A 156 13.56 6.61 -11.32
CA ALA A 156 14.25 7.32 -12.39
C ALA A 156 13.26 7.99 -13.35
N SER A 157 12.26 7.26 -13.83
CA SER A 157 11.27 7.79 -14.77
C SER A 157 10.46 8.96 -14.18
N ALA A 158 10.08 8.88 -12.90
CA ALA A 158 9.35 9.95 -12.23
C ALA A 158 10.21 11.19 -12.01
N LEU A 159 11.47 11.01 -11.57
CA LEU A 159 12.41 12.11 -11.37
C LEU A 159 12.78 12.78 -12.70
N ASP A 160 13.06 12.02 -13.74
CA ASP A 160 13.40 12.54 -15.06
C ASP A 160 12.25 13.33 -15.69
N ALA A 161 11.01 12.87 -15.51
CA ALA A 161 9.83 13.52 -16.09
C ALA A 161 9.37 14.75 -15.29
N TRP A 162 9.40 14.69 -13.96
CA TRP A 162 8.72 15.66 -13.10
C TRP A 162 9.52 16.08 -11.87
N GLY A 163 10.64 15.44 -11.56
CA GLY A 163 11.49 15.77 -10.42
C GLY A 163 12.20 17.12 -10.58
N SER A 164 12.67 17.66 -9.48
CA SER A 164 13.51 18.86 -9.43
C SER A 164 14.89 18.57 -8.85
N LYS A 165 15.10 17.39 -8.31
CA LYS A 165 16.34 16.91 -7.70
C LYS A 165 16.85 15.66 -8.42
N GLY A 166 18.15 15.46 -8.40
CA GLY A 166 18.75 14.22 -8.91
C GLY A 166 18.56 13.05 -7.95
N LEU A 167 18.62 11.82 -8.49
CA LEU A 167 18.45 10.58 -7.73
C LEU A 167 19.37 10.52 -6.50
N GLY A 168 20.63 10.95 -6.60
CA GLY A 168 21.57 10.94 -5.47
C GLY A 168 21.08 11.78 -4.30
N THR A 169 20.53 12.97 -4.57
CA THR A 169 20.01 13.86 -3.52
C THR A 169 18.79 13.26 -2.81
N VAL A 170 17.87 12.64 -3.56
CA VAL A 170 16.66 12.08 -2.97
C VAL A 170 16.89 10.75 -2.24
N LEU A 171 17.97 10.02 -2.57
CA LEU A 171 18.36 8.79 -1.87
C LEU A 171 19.16 9.04 -0.58
N GLU A 172 19.74 10.23 -0.39
CA GLU A 172 20.61 10.54 0.74
C GLU A 172 19.97 10.28 2.12
N PRO A 173 18.70 10.66 2.39
CA PRO A 173 18.05 10.35 3.66
C PRO A 173 17.93 8.84 3.91
N ALA A 174 17.57 8.06 2.88
CA ALA A 174 17.44 6.60 2.98
C ALA A 174 18.80 5.90 3.14
N GLU A 175 19.85 6.35 2.44
CA GLU A 175 21.22 5.87 2.62
C GLU A 175 21.68 6.08 4.07
N ARG A 176 21.49 7.29 4.60
CA ARG A 176 21.82 7.64 5.98
C ARG A 176 21.07 6.77 6.97
N LEU A 177 19.76 6.57 6.76
CA LEU A 177 18.92 5.75 7.60
C LEU A 177 19.36 4.27 7.60
N ALA A 178 19.73 3.73 6.44
CA ALA A 178 20.25 2.36 6.33
C ALA A 178 21.62 2.19 7.04
N ARG A 179 22.49 3.19 6.93
CA ARG A 179 23.83 3.19 7.53
C ARG A 179 23.78 3.39 9.05
N ASP A 180 23.08 4.42 9.51
CA ASP A 180 23.07 4.85 10.92
C ASP A 180 22.04 4.07 11.73
N GLY A 181 21.00 3.58 11.07
CA GLY A 181 19.94 2.72 11.61
C GLY A 181 18.71 3.50 12.06
N PHE A 182 17.67 2.72 12.36
CA PHE A 182 16.40 3.19 12.92
C PHE A 182 16.03 2.35 14.15
N THR A 183 15.08 2.83 14.93
CA THR A 183 14.61 2.12 16.13
C THR A 183 13.60 1.05 15.74
N VAL A 184 13.87 -0.21 16.12
CA VAL A 184 12.94 -1.34 15.94
C VAL A 184 11.66 -1.08 16.73
N ASP A 185 10.51 -1.09 16.04
CA ASP A 185 9.18 -1.04 16.65
C ASP A 185 8.52 -2.43 16.70
N ASP A 186 7.33 -2.51 17.29
CA ASP A 186 6.56 -3.76 17.39
C ASP A 186 6.16 -4.30 16.02
N THR A 187 5.89 -3.42 15.04
CA THR A 187 5.52 -3.81 13.67
C THR A 187 6.68 -4.49 12.96
N PHE A 188 7.87 -3.88 12.99
CA PHE A 188 9.08 -4.46 12.42
C PHE A 188 9.40 -5.83 13.04
N ARG A 189 9.34 -5.92 14.38
CA ARG A 189 9.57 -7.19 15.09
C ARG A 189 8.53 -8.25 14.73
N SER A 190 7.25 -7.92 14.69
CA SER A 190 6.18 -8.89 14.40
C SER A 190 6.25 -9.39 12.96
N GLN A 191 6.56 -8.52 11.99
CA GLN A 191 6.79 -8.90 10.60
C GLN A 191 8.04 -9.77 10.45
N THR A 192 9.11 -9.50 11.20
CA THR A 192 10.27 -10.41 11.26
C THR A 192 9.87 -11.77 11.81
N ALA A 193 9.12 -11.81 12.91
CA ALA A 193 8.67 -13.05 13.53
C ALA A 193 7.79 -13.91 12.61
N SER A 194 6.88 -13.28 11.86
CA SER A 194 6.04 -13.99 10.89
C SER A 194 6.83 -14.61 9.72
N ASN A 195 8.03 -14.11 9.46
CA ASN A 195 8.93 -14.60 8.42
C ASN A 195 10.10 -15.45 8.96
N GLU A 196 10.25 -15.59 10.27
CA GLU A 196 11.43 -16.21 10.90
C GLU A 196 11.77 -17.57 10.32
N ALA A 197 10.80 -18.47 10.21
CA ALA A 197 11.01 -19.82 9.68
C ALA A 197 11.53 -19.79 8.24
N ARG A 198 11.00 -18.91 7.40
CA ARG A 198 11.41 -18.71 6.00
C ARG A 198 12.80 -18.10 5.89
N PHE A 199 13.08 -17.08 6.70
CA PHE A 199 14.36 -16.36 6.68
C PHE A 199 15.53 -17.24 7.12
N ARG A 200 15.30 -18.22 7.98
CA ARG A 200 16.31 -19.20 8.39
C ARG A 200 16.79 -20.09 7.26
N ASN A 201 16.03 -20.23 6.18
CA ASN A 201 16.44 -20.99 5.01
C ASN A 201 17.56 -20.31 4.21
N PHE A 202 17.77 -19.00 4.38
CA PHE A 202 18.69 -18.19 3.57
C PHE A 202 19.73 -17.50 4.47
N PRO A 203 21.02 -17.85 4.39
CA PRO A 203 22.05 -17.34 5.30
C PRO A 203 22.14 -15.81 5.35
N ASP A 204 22.13 -15.12 4.19
CA ASP A 204 22.21 -13.66 4.14
C ASP A 204 20.98 -12.98 4.73
N THR A 205 19.79 -13.53 4.49
CA THR A 205 18.53 -13.06 5.08
C THR A 205 18.53 -13.27 6.59
N SER A 206 18.92 -14.46 7.03
CA SER A 206 19.02 -14.80 8.46
C SER A 206 20.04 -13.90 9.18
N ARG A 207 21.21 -13.69 8.57
CA ARG A 207 22.25 -12.80 9.13
C ARG A 207 21.75 -11.36 9.31
N LEU A 208 20.96 -10.84 8.35
CA LEU A 208 20.48 -9.48 8.36
C LEU A 208 19.30 -9.29 9.34
N PHE A 209 18.26 -10.12 9.22
CA PHE A 209 17.00 -9.92 9.93
C PHE A 209 16.89 -10.68 11.25
N LEU A 210 17.76 -11.65 11.48
CA LEU A 210 17.84 -12.45 12.71
C LEU A 210 19.25 -12.35 13.31
N PRO A 211 19.72 -11.16 13.73
CA PRO A 211 21.07 -10.97 14.23
C PRO A 211 21.32 -11.87 15.45
N GLY A 212 22.41 -12.67 15.40
CA GLY A 212 22.69 -13.68 16.41
C GLY A 212 21.68 -14.82 16.45
N GLY A 213 20.88 -15.02 15.40
CA GLY A 213 19.84 -16.03 15.33
C GLY A 213 18.57 -15.70 16.10
N GLN A 214 18.39 -14.44 16.53
CA GLN A 214 17.29 -13.98 17.37
C GLN A 214 16.46 -12.88 16.66
N LEU A 215 15.19 -12.77 17.03
CA LEU A 215 14.34 -11.65 16.58
C LEU A 215 14.90 -10.31 17.10
N PRO A 216 14.84 -9.24 16.28
CA PRO A 216 15.23 -7.90 16.71
C PRO A 216 14.47 -7.47 17.97
N VAL A 217 15.18 -6.81 18.90
CA VAL A 217 14.57 -6.34 20.15
C VAL A 217 13.92 -4.98 19.94
N VAL A 218 12.66 -4.81 20.33
CA VAL A 218 11.95 -3.53 20.28
C VAL A 218 12.73 -2.48 21.08
N GLY A 219 12.93 -1.30 20.48
CA GLY A 219 13.74 -0.23 21.05
C GLY A 219 15.24 -0.32 20.70
N SER A 220 15.71 -1.42 20.13
CA SER A 220 17.09 -1.52 19.61
C SER A 220 17.24 -0.82 18.26
N THR A 221 18.49 -0.57 17.86
CA THR A 221 18.80 0.01 16.55
C THR A 221 19.04 -1.09 15.52
N PHE A 222 18.26 -1.09 14.46
CA PHE A 222 18.50 -1.93 13.28
C PHE A 222 19.30 -1.16 12.23
N ARG A 223 20.32 -1.78 11.65
CA ARG A 223 21.18 -1.21 10.60
C ARG A 223 21.28 -2.17 9.42
N ASN A 224 21.35 -1.59 8.22
CA ASN A 224 21.55 -2.33 6.98
C ASN A 224 22.67 -1.72 6.13
N PRO A 225 23.94 -1.95 6.50
CA PRO A 225 25.08 -1.35 5.79
C PRO A 225 25.20 -1.82 4.35
N ASP A 226 24.68 -3.00 4.00
CA ASP A 226 24.68 -3.53 2.64
C ASP A 226 23.73 -2.69 1.76
N LEU A 227 22.53 -2.37 2.26
CA LEU A 227 21.57 -1.51 1.57
C LEU A 227 22.08 -0.07 1.46
N ALA A 228 22.77 0.44 2.50
CA ALA A 228 23.39 1.77 2.44
C ALA A 228 24.40 1.85 1.27
N ARG A 229 25.25 0.80 1.08
CA ARG A 229 26.16 0.72 -0.07
C ARG A 229 25.43 0.65 -1.40
N THR A 230 24.32 -0.09 -1.45
CA THR A 230 23.46 -0.19 -2.65
C THR A 230 22.88 1.19 -3.00
N TYR A 231 22.32 1.93 -2.04
CA TYR A 231 21.82 3.28 -2.29
C TYR A 231 22.93 4.25 -2.69
N ALA A 232 24.10 4.21 -2.04
CA ALA A 232 25.26 5.01 -2.44
C ALA A 232 25.73 4.68 -3.86
N GLN A 233 25.65 3.44 -4.30
CA GLN A 233 25.96 3.04 -5.68
C GLN A 233 24.92 3.58 -6.67
N LEU A 234 23.63 3.44 -6.39
CA LEU A 234 22.54 4.01 -7.20
C LEU A 234 22.63 5.54 -7.29
N ALA A 235 22.99 6.20 -6.20
CA ALA A 235 23.20 7.64 -6.17
C ALA A 235 24.31 8.11 -7.13
N ARG A 236 25.39 7.33 -7.26
CA ARG A 236 26.54 7.68 -8.12
C ARG A 236 26.38 7.23 -9.56
N GLN A 237 25.79 6.04 -9.80
CA GLN A 237 25.76 5.38 -11.12
C GLN A 237 24.40 5.44 -11.79
N GLY A 238 23.37 5.91 -11.06
CA GLY A 238 21.99 5.83 -11.50
C GLY A 238 21.43 4.39 -11.44
N VAL A 239 20.21 4.23 -11.87
CA VAL A 239 19.51 2.92 -11.87
C VAL A 239 20.09 1.93 -12.90
N GLY A 240 20.93 2.40 -13.81
CA GLY A 240 21.70 1.54 -14.70
C GLY A 240 22.55 0.49 -14.00
N ALA A 241 22.96 0.72 -12.74
CA ALA A 241 23.63 -0.25 -11.89
C ALA A 241 22.80 -1.54 -11.65
N ILE A 242 21.46 -1.44 -11.74
CA ILE A 242 20.55 -2.59 -11.67
C ILE A 242 20.30 -3.17 -13.06
N TYR A 243 19.89 -2.32 -14.02
CA TYR A 243 19.39 -2.84 -15.30
C TYR A 243 20.51 -3.24 -16.27
N HIS A 244 21.73 -2.75 -16.08
CA HIS A 244 22.89 -2.99 -16.96
C HIS A 244 24.21 -3.25 -16.20
N GLY A 245 24.17 -3.29 -14.86
CA GLY A 245 25.36 -3.34 -14.02
C GLY A 245 25.42 -4.53 -13.07
N ASP A 246 26.32 -4.41 -12.12
CA ASP A 246 26.69 -5.48 -11.19
C ASP A 246 25.59 -5.81 -10.17
N ILE A 247 24.77 -4.83 -9.75
CA ILE A 247 23.63 -5.11 -8.86
C ILE A 247 22.65 -6.06 -9.55
N GLY A 248 22.35 -5.80 -10.84
CA GLY A 248 21.48 -6.68 -11.62
C GLY A 248 22.07 -8.06 -11.86
N ALA A 249 23.37 -8.15 -12.11
CA ALA A 249 24.05 -9.45 -12.23
C ALA A 249 23.94 -10.28 -10.94
N ASP A 250 24.06 -9.63 -9.77
CA ASP A 250 23.87 -10.30 -8.48
C ASP A 250 22.42 -10.72 -8.26
N VAL A 251 21.44 -9.93 -8.71
CA VAL A 251 20.01 -10.33 -8.70
C VAL A 251 19.79 -11.58 -9.53
N VAL A 252 20.21 -11.57 -10.81
CA VAL A 252 20.07 -12.72 -11.72
C VAL A 252 20.73 -13.97 -11.14
N LYS A 253 21.94 -13.85 -10.63
CA LYS A 253 22.65 -14.96 -9.98
C LYS A 253 21.87 -15.51 -8.79
N THR A 254 21.33 -14.62 -7.95
CA THR A 254 20.59 -15.01 -6.74
C THR A 254 19.26 -15.67 -7.08
N VAL A 255 18.56 -15.18 -8.09
CA VAL A 255 17.29 -15.76 -8.56
C VAL A 255 17.48 -17.15 -9.14
N ASN A 256 18.51 -17.35 -9.98
CA ASN A 256 18.75 -18.60 -10.67
C ASN A 256 19.48 -19.64 -9.83
N ALA A 257 20.09 -19.24 -8.72
CA ALA A 257 20.73 -20.10 -7.74
C ALA A 257 20.48 -19.55 -6.33
N PRO A 258 19.25 -19.68 -5.80
CA PRO A 258 18.93 -19.17 -4.47
C PRO A 258 19.90 -19.71 -3.41
N PRO A 259 20.48 -18.83 -2.56
CA PRO A 259 21.50 -19.22 -1.59
C PRO A 259 20.85 -19.88 -0.36
N VAL A 260 20.36 -21.11 -0.54
CA VAL A 260 19.72 -21.89 0.53
C VAL A 260 20.78 -22.44 1.49
N ASP A 261 20.50 -22.39 2.79
CA ASP A 261 21.29 -23.14 3.79
C ASP A 261 21.08 -24.64 3.55
N PRO A 262 22.14 -25.40 3.25
CA PRO A 262 22.02 -26.85 3.04
C PRO A 262 21.41 -27.59 4.23
N ALA A 263 21.56 -27.06 5.44
CA ALA A 263 21.03 -27.67 6.66
C ALA A 263 19.50 -27.45 6.81
N SER A 264 18.91 -26.50 6.09
CA SER A 264 17.47 -26.20 6.19
C SER A 264 16.59 -27.27 5.52
N GLY A 265 17.13 -28.01 4.54
CA GLY A 265 16.37 -28.93 3.72
C GLY A 265 15.33 -28.29 2.81
N TRP A 266 15.30 -26.94 2.71
CA TRP A 266 14.36 -26.22 1.85
C TRP A 266 14.73 -26.37 0.36
N ASN A 267 13.74 -26.63 -0.47
CA ASN A 267 13.91 -26.68 -1.93
C ASN A 267 13.45 -25.34 -2.55
N ALA A 268 14.32 -24.33 -2.55
CA ALA A 268 14.07 -23.11 -3.28
C ALA A 268 14.32 -23.35 -4.78
N ARG A 269 13.25 -23.45 -5.56
CA ARG A 269 13.36 -23.68 -6.99
C ARG A 269 14.07 -22.50 -7.65
N PRO A 270 15.04 -22.76 -8.57
CA PRO A 270 15.67 -21.70 -9.37
C PRO A 270 14.62 -20.91 -10.16
N GLY A 271 14.86 -19.62 -10.31
CA GLY A 271 14.10 -18.81 -11.27
C GLY A 271 14.72 -18.84 -12.67
N GLU A 272 14.13 -18.06 -13.56
CA GLU A 272 14.52 -18.03 -14.98
C GLU A 272 14.95 -16.63 -15.44
N LEU A 273 15.21 -15.70 -14.48
CA LEU A 273 15.58 -14.32 -14.79
C LEU A 273 16.94 -14.27 -15.46
N SER A 274 17.07 -13.42 -16.49
CA SER A 274 18.33 -13.17 -17.20
C SER A 274 18.67 -11.67 -17.22
N THR A 275 19.91 -11.34 -17.60
CA THR A 275 20.31 -9.95 -17.82
C THR A 275 19.49 -9.29 -18.93
N LYS A 276 19.01 -10.05 -19.92
CA LYS A 276 18.14 -9.54 -20.99
C LYS A 276 16.79 -9.07 -20.46
N ASP A 277 16.26 -9.72 -19.42
CA ASP A 277 15.00 -9.30 -18.79
C ASP A 277 15.19 -7.96 -18.08
N LEU A 278 16.32 -7.78 -17.39
CA LEU A 278 16.69 -6.50 -16.79
C LEU A 278 16.88 -5.41 -17.84
N GLU A 279 17.65 -5.68 -18.89
CA GLU A 279 17.94 -4.74 -19.99
C GLU A 279 16.67 -4.31 -20.75
N ALA A 280 15.71 -5.21 -20.89
CA ALA A 280 14.45 -4.96 -21.58
C ALA A 280 13.41 -4.26 -20.68
N TYR A 281 13.62 -4.22 -19.36
CA TYR A 281 12.65 -3.64 -18.45
C TYR A 281 12.54 -2.12 -18.59
N ALA A 282 11.30 -1.64 -18.66
CA ALA A 282 10.97 -0.22 -18.60
C ALA A 282 9.71 0.01 -17.76
N ALA A 283 9.75 0.96 -16.85
CA ALA A 283 8.55 1.49 -16.24
C ALA A 283 7.71 2.21 -17.32
N LYS A 284 6.39 1.96 -17.34
CA LYS A 284 5.52 2.44 -18.44
C LYS A 284 4.73 3.66 -18.00
N PHE A 285 4.88 4.77 -18.73
CA PHE A 285 3.92 5.87 -18.63
C PHE A 285 2.58 5.42 -19.18
N GLN A 286 1.53 5.63 -18.40
CA GLN A 286 0.17 5.22 -18.77
C GLN A 286 -0.81 6.39 -18.59
N THR A 287 -1.89 6.39 -19.39
CA THR A 287 -3.05 7.22 -19.09
C THR A 287 -3.76 6.64 -17.87
N PRO A 288 -3.91 7.39 -16.77
CA PRO A 288 -4.62 6.90 -15.60
C PRO A 288 -6.08 6.59 -15.91
N THR A 289 -6.69 5.67 -15.17
CA THR A 289 -8.14 5.49 -15.21
C THR A 289 -8.81 6.76 -14.70
N ARG A 290 -10.00 7.05 -15.24
CA ARG A 290 -10.83 8.17 -14.81
C ARG A 290 -12.27 7.76 -14.69
N THR A 291 -12.86 8.05 -13.53
CA THR A 291 -14.29 7.89 -13.24
C THR A 291 -14.85 9.22 -12.71
N SER A 292 -16.12 9.50 -12.97
CA SER A 292 -16.83 10.60 -12.34
C SER A 292 -17.65 10.09 -11.16
N TYR A 293 -17.46 10.66 -9.97
CA TYR A 293 -18.22 10.31 -8.79
C TYR A 293 -18.65 11.55 -8.02
N ARG A 294 -19.94 11.73 -7.79
CA ARG A 294 -20.52 12.93 -7.13
C ARG A 294 -20.08 14.24 -7.78
N GLY A 295 -19.85 14.22 -9.08
CA GLY A 295 -19.38 15.37 -9.84
C GLY A 295 -17.91 15.71 -9.68
N LEU A 296 -17.14 14.81 -9.04
CA LEU A 296 -15.67 14.88 -8.90
C LEU A 296 -15.01 13.93 -9.90
N GLY A 297 -13.77 14.23 -10.31
CA GLY A 297 -12.95 13.34 -11.11
C GLY A 297 -12.13 12.42 -10.21
N VAL A 298 -12.33 11.11 -10.28
CA VAL A 298 -11.54 10.11 -9.55
C VAL A 298 -10.56 9.48 -10.52
N TYR A 299 -9.26 9.64 -10.24
CA TYR A 299 -8.15 9.16 -11.06
C TYR A 299 -7.37 8.11 -10.30
N SER A 300 -7.04 7.01 -10.97
CA SER A 300 -6.22 5.93 -10.40
C SER A 300 -5.40 5.26 -11.48
N ILE A 301 -4.69 4.20 -11.13
CA ILE A 301 -3.83 3.45 -12.05
C ILE A 301 -4.65 2.63 -13.05
N ALA A 302 -4.13 2.49 -14.25
CA ALA A 302 -4.68 1.61 -15.29
C ALA A 302 -4.15 0.16 -15.14
N PRO A 303 -4.74 -0.84 -15.81
CA PRO A 303 -4.15 -2.17 -15.92
C PRO A 303 -2.69 -2.13 -16.44
N SER A 304 -1.77 -2.92 -15.95
CA SER A 304 -1.90 -4.24 -15.29
C SER A 304 -2.57 -4.22 -13.90
N SER A 305 -2.61 -3.10 -13.16
CA SER A 305 -3.41 -3.07 -11.94
C SER A 305 -4.91 -3.01 -12.25
N SER A 306 -5.67 -3.82 -11.54
CA SER A 306 -7.12 -3.78 -11.56
C SER A 306 -7.72 -2.73 -10.62
N GLY A 307 -6.86 -2.11 -9.77
CA GLY A 307 -7.32 -1.21 -8.72
C GLY A 307 -8.19 -0.07 -9.24
N GLY A 308 -7.68 0.66 -10.23
CA GLY A 308 -8.42 1.81 -10.78
C GLY A 308 -9.70 1.43 -11.52
N THR A 309 -9.71 0.29 -12.22
CA THR A 309 -10.93 -0.18 -12.91
C THR A 309 -11.98 -0.66 -11.92
N THR A 310 -11.59 -1.44 -10.91
CA THR A 310 -12.53 -2.05 -9.97
C THR A 310 -13.10 -1.01 -8.98
N VAL A 311 -12.25 -0.10 -8.47
CA VAL A 311 -12.74 1.05 -7.68
C VAL A 311 -13.68 1.93 -8.51
N GLY A 312 -13.29 2.23 -9.75
CA GLY A 312 -14.08 3.08 -10.64
C GLY A 312 -15.43 2.47 -11.01
N GLU A 313 -15.49 1.18 -11.31
CA GLU A 313 -16.73 0.47 -11.57
C GLU A 313 -17.65 0.46 -10.34
N ALA A 314 -17.11 0.12 -9.16
CA ALA A 314 -17.87 0.13 -7.91
C ALA A 314 -18.43 1.53 -7.60
N LEU A 315 -17.65 2.59 -7.79
CA LEU A 315 -18.12 3.97 -7.64
C LEU A 315 -19.24 4.30 -8.63
N ASN A 316 -19.11 3.92 -9.90
CA ASN A 316 -20.16 4.13 -10.92
C ASN A 316 -21.46 3.38 -10.55
N ILE A 317 -21.38 2.18 -9.99
CA ILE A 317 -22.54 1.44 -9.47
C ILE A 317 -23.19 2.20 -8.31
N LEU A 318 -22.40 2.72 -7.38
CA LEU A 318 -22.86 3.47 -6.22
C LEU A 318 -23.36 4.87 -6.55
N GLU A 319 -22.99 5.46 -7.70
CA GLU A 319 -23.40 6.82 -8.13
C GLU A 319 -24.92 7.03 -8.12
N ARG A 320 -25.69 5.97 -8.42
CA ARG A 320 -27.15 5.98 -8.46
C ARG A 320 -27.82 5.99 -7.09
N THR A 321 -27.09 5.74 -6.01
CA THR A 321 -27.63 5.64 -4.65
C THR A 321 -27.15 6.85 -3.82
N ASP A 322 -28.06 7.57 -3.19
CA ASP A 322 -27.71 8.61 -2.20
C ASP A 322 -27.26 7.94 -0.89
N LEU A 323 -25.96 7.68 -0.81
CA LEU A 323 -25.35 7.05 0.36
C LEU A 323 -25.28 7.99 1.57
N SER A 324 -25.37 9.31 1.37
CA SER A 324 -25.29 10.30 2.45
C SER A 324 -26.45 10.20 3.43
N LYS A 325 -27.64 9.79 2.94
CA LYS A 325 -28.87 9.64 3.71
C LYS A 325 -29.17 8.20 4.08
N ALA A 326 -28.38 7.24 3.58
CA ALA A 326 -28.61 5.82 3.86
C ALA A 326 -28.32 5.49 5.35
N SER A 327 -29.09 4.54 5.93
CA SER A 327 -28.71 3.94 7.20
C SER A 327 -27.35 3.28 7.10
N LYS A 328 -26.68 3.03 8.22
CA LYS A 328 -25.37 2.33 8.22
C LYS A 328 -25.47 0.95 7.56
N ALA A 329 -26.52 0.21 7.82
CA ALA A 329 -26.74 -1.12 7.23
C ALA A 329 -26.95 -1.03 5.71
N ARG A 330 -27.81 -0.11 5.25
CA ARG A 330 -28.03 0.10 3.81
C ARG A 330 -26.76 0.57 3.08
N TYR A 331 -26.00 1.47 3.70
CA TYR A 331 -24.70 1.88 3.16
C TYR A 331 -23.76 0.69 2.99
N LEU A 332 -23.57 -0.12 4.05
CA LEU A 332 -22.71 -1.31 4.00
C LEU A 332 -23.20 -2.34 3.01
N HIS A 333 -24.51 -2.62 2.97
CA HIS A 333 -25.09 -3.53 2.01
C HIS A 333 -24.77 -3.11 0.57
N ARG A 334 -25.06 -1.86 0.20
CA ARG A 334 -24.76 -1.33 -1.14
C ARG A 334 -23.28 -1.35 -1.46
N PHE A 335 -22.41 -1.01 -0.51
CA PHE A 335 -20.96 -1.09 -0.63
C PHE A 335 -20.49 -2.53 -0.88
N ILE A 336 -20.98 -3.49 -0.11
CA ILE A 336 -20.64 -4.92 -0.22
C ILE A 336 -21.05 -5.47 -1.59
N GLU A 337 -22.28 -5.18 -2.02
CA GLU A 337 -22.80 -5.69 -3.29
C GLU A 337 -22.12 -5.04 -4.51
N ALA A 338 -21.86 -3.72 -4.47
CA ALA A 338 -21.07 -3.05 -5.53
C ALA A 338 -19.65 -3.62 -5.64
N SER A 339 -18.99 -3.89 -4.50
CA SER A 339 -17.68 -4.53 -4.47
C SER A 339 -17.74 -5.94 -5.06
N ARG A 340 -18.74 -6.75 -4.70
CA ARG A 340 -18.98 -8.12 -5.21
C ARG A 340 -19.06 -8.13 -6.74
N ILE A 341 -19.85 -7.22 -7.30
CA ILE A 341 -20.05 -7.09 -8.75
C ILE A 341 -18.72 -6.71 -9.43
N ALA A 342 -18.08 -5.65 -8.96
CA ALA A 342 -16.84 -5.18 -9.55
C ALA A 342 -15.70 -6.21 -9.50
N PHE A 343 -15.64 -7.02 -8.43
CA PHE A 343 -14.67 -8.12 -8.34
C PHE A 343 -15.01 -9.31 -9.25
N ALA A 344 -16.30 -9.57 -9.53
CA ALA A 344 -16.71 -10.59 -10.52
C ALA A 344 -16.20 -10.19 -11.91
N ASP A 345 -16.39 -8.92 -12.29
CA ASP A 345 -16.01 -8.39 -13.59
C ASP A 345 -14.48 -8.26 -13.72
N ARG A 346 -13.79 -7.82 -12.64
CA ARG A 346 -12.33 -7.82 -12.54
C ARG A 346 -11.71 -9.17 -12.89
N GLY A 347 -12.22 -10.23 -12.27
CA GLY A 347 -11.66 -11.59 -12.42
C GLY A 347 -11.65 -12.07 -13.86
N ARG A 348 -12.65 -11.68 -14.66
CA ARG A 348 -12.82 -12.09 -16.06
C ARG A 348 -12.07 -11.21 -17.05
N TRP A 349 -11.94 -9.91 -16.78
CA TRP A 349 -11.59 -8.95 -17.82
C TRP A 349 -10.24 -8.26 -17.64
N VAL A 350 -9.63 -8.30 -16.43
CA VAL A 350 -8.42 -7.53 -16.17
C VAL A 350 -7.19 -8.41 -16.13
N GLY A 351 -6.20 -8.05 -16.96
CA GLY A 351 -4.85 -8.60 -17.04
C GLY A 351 -3.88 -7.52 -17.54
N ASP A 352 -2.70 -7.93 -17.98
CA ASP A 352 -1.73 -7.01 -18.60
C ASP A 352 -2.18 -6.62 -20.02
N PRO A 353 -2.48 -5.33 -20.31
CA PRO A 353 -2.92 -4.91 -21.64
C PRO A 353 -1.84 -5.04 -22.73
N ALA A 354 -0.60 -5.33 -22.37
CA ALA A 354 0.44 -5.69 -23.37
C ALA A 354 0.23 -7.07 -23.96
N ALA A 355 -0.50 -7.97 -23.27
CA ALA A 355 -0.77 -9.34 -23.67
C ALA A 355 -2.27 -9.64 -23.82
N GLU A 356 -3.14 -8.81 -23.24
CA GLU A 356 -4.58 -9.05 -23.13
C GLU A 356 -5.41 -7.88 -23.68
N ASP A 357 -6.56 -8.18 -24.28
CA ASP A 357 -7.53 -7.15 -24.67
C ASP A 357 -8.42 -6.76 -23.48
N VAL A 358 -7.93 -5.83 -22.66
CA VAL A 358 -8.61 -5.35 -21.44
C VAL A 358 -9.60 -4.23 -21.78
N PRO A 359 -10.92 -4.41 -21.61
CA PRO A 359 -11.93 -3.41 -21.97
C PRO A 359 -12.07 -2.30 -20.92
N THR A 360 -10.97 -1.63 -20.57
CA THR A 360 -10.87 -0.64 -19.50
C THR A 360 -11.93 0.46 -19.61
N ARG A 361 -12.11 1.02 -20.80
CA ARG A 361 -13.09 2.10 -21.02
C ARG A 361 -14.54 1.61 -20.83
N GLN A 362 -14.82 0.37 -21.27
CA GLN A 362 -16.15 -0.21 -21.14
C GLN A 362 -16.46 -0.59 -19.70
N LEU A 363 -15.51 -1.16 -18.94
CA LEU A 363 -15.63 -1.42 -17.50
C LEU A 363 -15.94 -0.14 -16.71
N LEU A 364 -15.35 0.98 -17.08
CA LEU A 364 -15.55 2.28 -16.43
C LEU A 364 -16.76 3.06 -16.98
N SER A 365 -17.55 2.49 -17.91
CA SER A 365 -18.70 3.19 -18.46
C SER A 365 -19.89 3.16 -17.49
N GLN A 366 -20.59 4.30 -17.36
CA GLN A 366 -21.81 4.36 -16.54
C GLN A 366 -22.88 3.38 -17.08
N ARG A 367 -22.95 3.18 -18.39
CA ARG A 367 -23.87 2.21 -19.00
C ARG A 367 -23.64 0.79 -18.50
N PHE A 368 -22.39 0.35 -18.36
CA PHE A 368 -22.07 -0.96 -17.81
C PHE A 368 -22.42 -1.02 -16.32
N ALA A 369 -22.03 -0.01 -15.55
CA ALA A 369 -22.34 0.07 -14.14
C ALA A 369 -23.87 0.07 -13.87
N ASP A 370 -24.66 0.74 -14.73
CA ASP A 370 -26.12 0.73 -14.65
C ASP A 370 -26.71 -0.66 -14.90
N ALA A 371 -26.19 -1.37 -15.90
CA ALA A 371 -26.61 -2.75 -16.22
C ALA A 371 -26.22 -3.77 -15.11
N ARG A 372 -25.15 -3.48 -14.37
CA ARG A 372 -24.70 -4.32 -13.25
C ARG A 372 -25.36 -3.90 -11.93
N GLY A 373 -25.44 -2.62 -11.65
CA GLY A 373 -25.97 -2.07 -10.40
C GLY A 373 -27.45 -2.36 -10.17
N CYS A 374 -28.23 -2.58 -11.23
CA CYS A 374 -29.64 -2.99 -11.11
C CYS A 374 -29.85 -4.38 -10.51
N LEU A 375 -28.80 -5.21 -10.41
CA LEU A 375 -28.87 -6.49 -9.70
C LEU A 375 -29.02 -6.32 -8.19
N ILE A 376 -28.58 -5.16 -7.64
CA ILE A 376 -28.58 -4.92 -6.19
C ILE A 376 -30.01 -4.57 -5.75
N GLN A 377 -30.60 -5.41 -4.92
CA GLN A 377 -31.85 -5.16 -4.21
C GLN A 377 -31.55 -4.72 -2.78
N ASP A 378 -32.49 -4.08 -2.08
CA ASP A 378 -32.26 -3.57 -0.73
C ASP A 378 -32.44 -4.64 0.38
N ASP A 379 -33.08 -5.75 0.07
CA ASP A 379 -33.53 -6.78 1.00
C ASP A 379 -32.98 -8.20 0.71
N THR A 380 -32.12 -8.33 -0.29
CA THR A 380 -31.52 -9.61 -0.68
C THR A 380 -30.07 -9.45 -1.09
N VAL A 381 -29.28 -10.52 -0.91
CA VAL A 381 -27.85 -10.58 -1.22
C VAL A 381 -27.63 -11.38 -2.49
N LEU A 382 -26.74 -10.89 -3.35
CA LEU A 382 -26.31 -11.61 -4.55
C LEU A 382 -25.51 -12.88 -4.17
N THR A 383 -25.77 -13.96 -4.88
CA THR A 383 -25.04 -15.22 -4.66
C THR A 383 -23.59 -15.11 -5.13
N SER A 384 -22.65 -15.55 -4.29
CA SER A 384 -21.22 -15.67 -4.66
C SER A 384 -20.82 -17.12 -4.89
N PRO A 385 -19.90 -17.35 -5.83
CA PRO A 385 -19.29 -16.37 -6.74
C PRO A 385 -20.31 -15.90 -7.80
N LEU A 386 -20.43 -14.57 -7.94
CA LEU A 386 -21.28 -13.96 -8.96
C LEU A 386 -20.59 -14.07 -10.33
N ALA A 387 -21.37 -14.38 -11.38
CA ALA A 387 -20.89 -14.37 -12.74
C ALA A 387 -20.56 -12.96 -13.22
N PRO A 388 -19.48 -12.78 -14.06
CA PRO A 388 -19.12 -11.50 -14.61
C PRO A 388 -20.17 -11.00 -15.62
N GLY A 389 -20.22 -9.69 -15.85
CA GLY A 389 -20.94 -9.09 -16.96
C GLY A 389 -20.10 -9.05 -18.23
N ASP A 390 -20.73 -8.68 -19.35
CA ASP A 390 -20.01 -8.34 -20.58
C ASP A 390 -19.94 -6.82 -20.75
N PRO A 391 -18.79 -6.18 -20.50
CA PRO A 391 -18.68 -4.73 -20.60
C PRO A 391 -18.74 -4.22 -22.06
N ARG A 392 -18.51 -5.08 -23.06
CA ARG A 392 -18.63 -4.75 -24.48
C ARG A 392 -20.09 -4.75 -24.93
N HIS A 393 -20.91 -5.62 -24.32
CA HIS A 393 -22.33 -5.76 -24.61
C HIS A 393 -23.15 -5.75 -23.32
N PRO A 394 -23.21 -4.62 -22.59
CA PRO A 394 -23.75 -4.58 -21.23
C PRO A 394 -25.23 -5.00 -21.11
N GLY A 395 -25.97 -5.00 -22.23
CA GLY A 395 -27.38 -5.44 -22.25
C GLY A 395 -28.30 -4.56 -21.40
N THR A 396 -29.42 -5.17 -21.02
CA THR A 396 -30.36 -4.65 -20.00
C THR A 396 -30.12 -5.37 -18.69
N CYS A 397 -30.71 -4.89 -17.58
CA CYS A 397 -30.62 -5.46 -16.24
C CYS A 397 -30.75 -7.00 -16.24
N GLY A 398 -29.86 -7.67 -15.52
CA GLY A 398 -29.95 -9.11 -15.28
C GLY A 398 -29.19 -10.02 -16.25
N ARG A 399 -28.52 -9.51 -17.28
CA ARG A 399 -27.62 -10.36 -18.08
C ARG A 399 -26.30 -10.56 -17.35
N THR A 400 -26.06 -11.78 -16.89
CA THR A 400 -24.77 -12.28 -16.42
C THR A 400 -24.10 -13.04 -17.56
N GLY A 401 -22.76 -12.93 -17.66
CA GLY A 401 -21.96 -13.76 -18.57
C GLY A 401 -21.84 -15.20 -18.08
N ASP A 402 -21.11 -16.03 -18.85
CA ASP A 402 -20.85 -17.42 -18.48
C ASP A 402 -19.85 -17.48 -17.32
N GLN A 403 -20.15 -18.30 -16.35
CA GLN A 403 -19.39 -18.76 -15.18
C GLN A 403 -18.44 -17.74 -14.48
N ALA A 404 -18.52 -17.72 -13.16
CA ALA A 404 -17.65 -16.93 -12.30
C ALA A 404 -16.18 -17.39 -12.42
N ALA A 405 -15.26 -16.44 -12.57
CA ALA A 405 -13.85 -16.70 -12.35
C ALA A 405 -13.61 -16.77 -10.83
N PRO A 406 -12.89 -17.77 -10.33
CA PRO A 406 -12.53 -17.80 -8.91
C PRO A 406 -11.58 -16.65 -8.57
N THR A 407 -11.60 -16.27 -7.30
CA THR A 407 -10.63 -15.32 -6.74
C THR A 407 -9.24 -15.96 -6.74
N THR A 408 -8.29 -15.32 -7.39
CA THR A 408 -6.86 -15.63 -7.24
C THR A 408 -6.36 -15.14 -5.88
N TYR A 409 -5.41 -15.86 -5.30
CA TYR A 409 -4.68 -15.37 -4.13
C TYR A 409 -3.84 -14.14 -4.57
N GLU A 410 -3.81 -13.11 -3.74
CA GLU A 410 -2.90 -11.98 -3.85
C GLU A 410 -2.34 -11.74 -2.46
N GLY A 411 -1.03 -11.52 -2.36
CA GLY A 411 -0.34 -11.28 -1.09
C GLY A 411 -0.90 -10.07 -0.33
N GLU A 412 -0.78 -10.12 0.98
CA GLU A 412 -1.42 -9.13 1.86
C GLU A 412 -0.50 -7.96 2.22
N ASN A 413 0.76 -7.96 1.73
CA ASN A 413 1.74 -6.97 2.16
C ASN A 413 2.16 -6.03 1.03
N THR A 414 2.10 -4.75 1.33
CA THR A 414 2.34 -3.61 0.43
C THR A 414 2.54 -2.41 1.33
N THR A 415 3.05 -1.31 0.81
CA THR A 415 3.00 -0.02 1.52
C THR A 415 2.49 1.08 0.60
N HIS A 416 1.96 2.14 1.19
CA HIS A 416 1.47 3.30 0.46
C HIS A 416 1.98 4.59 1.08
N LEU A 417 2.27 5.56 0.23
CA LEU A 417 2.59 6.92 0.64
C LEU A 417 1.82 7.94 -0.19
N THR A 418 1.51 9.07 0.43
CA THR A 418 0.97 10.24 -0.25
C THR A 418 1.81 11.46 0.08
N VAL A 419 2.09 12.28 -0.93
CA VAL A 419 2.87 13.50 -0.79
C VAL A 419 2.16 14.64 -1.50
N ALA A 420 2.19 15.83 -0.90
CA ALA A 420 1.82 17.08 -1.55
C ALA A 420 2.90 18.14 -1.32
N ASP A 421 3.08 19.05 -2.27
CA ASP A 421 4.06 20.13 -2.15
C ASP A 421 3.41 21.53 -2.07
N LYS A 422 4.25 22.55 -1.91
CA LYS A 422 3.82 23.96 -1.82
C LYS A 422 3.26 24.51 -3.13
N TRP A 423 3.55 23.88 -4.26
CA TRP A 423 3.02 24.29 -5.57
C TRP A 423 1.67 23.67 -5.89
N GLY A 424 1.24 22.70 -5.09
CA GLY A 424 -0.03 22.00 -5.24
C GLY A 424 0.07 20.68 -5.99
N ASN A 425 1.27 20.21 -6.33
CA ASN A 425 1.47 18.88 -6.88
C ASN A 425 1.16 17.81 -5.83
N VAL A 426 0.64 16.67 -6.27
CA VAL A 426 0.26 15.56 -5.40
C VAL A 426 0.75 14.25 -6.00
N VAL A 427 1.33 13.41 -5.16
CA VAL A 427 1.69 12.02 -5.48
C VAL A 427 0.92 11.07 -4.59
N ALA A 428 0.37 10.01 -5.18
CA ALA A 428 -0.08 8.79 -4.52
C ALA A 428 0.74 7.63 -5.09
N TYR A 429 1.54 6.99 -4.26
CA TYR A 429 2.43 5.93 -4.68
C TYR A 429 2.28 4.70 -3.79
N THR A 430 1.95 3.58 -4.41
CA THR A 430 1.86 2.27 -3.74
C THR A 430 2.95 1.37 -4.30
N LEU A 431 3.73 0.79 -3.43
CA LEU A 431 4.89 -0.04 -3.78
C LEU A 431 4.90 -1.32 -2.93
N THR A 432 5.47 -2.38 -3.50
CA THR A 432 5.37 -3.73 -2.93
C THR A 432 6.57 -4.60 -3.30
N ILE A 433 6.75 -5.67 -2.54
CA ILE A 433 7.50 -6.88 -2.91
C ILE A 433 6.58 -8.12 -2.85
N GLU A 434 5.28 -7.93 -2.83
CA GLU A 434 4.13 -8.84 -2.79
C GLU A 434 3.84 -9.36 -1.38
N SER A 435 4.27 -10.52 -0.97
CA SER A 435 4.09 -11.09 0.38
C SER A 435 4.99 -10.39 1.41
N THR A 436 4.64 -10.49 2.70
CA THR A 436 5.52 -10.04 3.78
C THR A 436 6.90 -10.69 3.64
N GLY A 437 7.94 -9.89 3.40
CA GLY A 437 9.30 -10.38 3.18
C GLY A 437 9.57 -10.92 1.76
N GLY A 438 8.67 -10.68 0.81
CA GLY A 438 8.82 -11.09 -0.59
C GLY A 438 9.09 -12.58 -0.74
N SER A 439 10.05 -12.97 -1.57
CA SER A 439 10.51 -14.35 -1.70
C SER A 439 11.24 -14.90 -0.46
N GLY A 440 11.54 -14.06 0.52
CA GLY A 440 12.40 -14.39 1.66
C GLY A 440 13.89 -14.36 1.34
N ILE A 441 14.27 -14.08 0.10
CA ILE A 441 15.64 -14.13 -0.39
C ILE A 441 16.25 -12.74 -0.41
N THR A 442 17.29 -12.49 0.38
CA THR A 442 18.10 -11.28 0.30
C THR A 442 19.20 -11.47 -0.74
N VAL A 443 19.42 -10.46 -1.60
CA VAL A 443 20.55 -10.47 -2.53
C VAL A 443 21.85 -10.32 -1.73
N PRO A 444 22.78 -11.31 -1.77
CA PRO A 444 24.00 -11.30 -0.97
C PRO A 444 24.83 -10.03 -1.18
N GLY A 445 25.20 -9.35 -0.06
CA GLY A 445 25.99 -8.11 -0.07
C GLY A 445 25.24 -6.86 -0.55
N ARG A 446 23.97 -6.95 -0.96
CA ARG A 446 23.16 -5.84 -1.45
C ARG A 446 22.11 -5.34 -0.44
N GLY A 447 21.72 -6.18 0.54
CA GLY A 447 20.90 -5.79 1.68
C GLY A 447 19.41 -5.56 1.39
N PHE A 448 18.88 -5.96 0.26
CA PHE A 448 17.44 -5.89 -0.05
C PHE A 448 16.85 -7.26 -0.37
N LEU A 449 15.59 -7.45 0.00
CA LEU A 449 14.79 -8.62 -0.32
C LEU A 449 14.32 -8.57 -1.78
N LEU A 450 14.27 -9.74 -2.41
CA LEU A 450 13.64 -9.92 -3.72
C LEU A 450 12.13 -10.10 -3.55
N ASN A 451 11.39 -9.60 -4.51
CA ASN A 451 9.95 -9.77 -4.61
C ASN A 451 9.57 -11.24 -4.86
N ASN A 452 8.31 -11.55 -4.62
CA ASN A 452 7.67 -12.78 -5.10
C ASN A 452 6.45 -12.45 -5.98
N GLU A 453 6.55 -11.36 -6.74
CA GLU A 453 5.43 -10.73 -7.43
C GLU A 453 4.77 -11.62 -8.49
N LEU A 454 5.54 -12.56 -9.09
CA LEU A 454 4.98 -13.45 -10.11
C LEU A 454 3.95 -14.44 -9.55
N THR A 455 3.88 -14.61 -8.21
CA THR A 455 2.82 -15.42 -7.58
C THR A 455 1.44 -14.78 -7.62
N ASP A 456 1.35 -13.52 -8.05
CA ASP A 456 0.07 -12.87 -8.38
C ASP A 456 -0.53 -13.36 -9.71
N PHE A 457 0.20 -14.08 -10.54
CA PHE A 457 -0.37 -14.81 -11.65
C PHE A 457 -1.27 -15.95 -11.18
N SER A 458 -2.25 -16.32 -11.99
CA SER A 458 -2.97 -17.59 -11.84
C SER A 458 -2.02 -18.75 -12.15
N PHE A 459 -1.84 -19.69 -11.22
CA PHE A 459 -0.94 -20.85 -11.45
C PHE A 459 -1.49 -21.83 -12.46
N ALA A 460 -2.82 -21.88 -12.58
CA ALA A 460 -3.55 -22.60 -13.61
C ALA A 460 -4.91 -21.93 -13.82
N PRO A 461 -5.54 -22.06 -14.99
CA PRO A 461 -6.87 -21.53 -15.20
C PRO A 461 -7.85 -22.27 -14.28
N ALA A 462 -8.63 -21.50 -13.54
CA ALA A 462 -9.64 -22.06 -12.65
C ALA A 462 -10.74 -22.84 -13.36
N ASN A 463 -11.04 -22.44 -14.58
CA ASN A 463 -11.89 -23.16 -15.54
C ASN A 463 -11.17 -23.23 -16.89
N PRO A 464 -10.69 -24.42 -17.30
CA PRO A 464 -9.98 -24.57 -18.58
C PRO A 464 -10.80 -24.18 -19.83
N ALA A 465 -12.13 -24.11 -19.71
CA ALA A 465 -13.00 -23.69 -20.80
C ALA A 465 -13.13 -22.16 -20.93
N VAL A 466 -12.59 -21.40 -19.98
CA VAL A 466 -12.68 -19.93 -19.94
C VAL A 466 -11.28 -19.34 -19.96
N HIS A 467 -11.03 -18.39 -20.87
CA HIS A 467 -9.75 -17.68 -20.91
C HIS A 467 -9.48 -16.94 -19.60
N ASP A 468 -8.34 -17.21 -19.00
CA ASP A 468 -7.85 -16.51 -17.80
C ASP A 468 -6.81 -15.44 -18.21
N PRO A 469 -7.13 -14.14 -18.12
CA PRO A 469 -6.23 -13.07 -18.52
C PRO A 469 -5.01 -12.91 -17.63
N ASN A 470 -4.94 -13.64 -16.52
CA ASN A 470 -3.87 -13.54 -15.53
C ASN A 470 -2.93 -14.76 -15.49
N LEU A 471 -2.88 -15.56 -16.53
CA LEU A 471 -1.86 -16.62 -16.66
C LEU A 471 -0.48 -16.00 -16.94
N PRO A 472 0.63 -16.62 -16.49
CA PRO A 472 1.99 -16.19 -16.83
C PRO A 472 2.24 -16.18 -18.32
N GLY A 473 3.21 -15.39 -18.75
CA GLY A 473 3.66 -15.33 -20.14
C GLY A 473 4.90 -14.46 -20.29
N PRO A 474 5.58 -14.50 -21.46
CA PRO A 474 6.83 -13.80 -21.72
C PRO A 474 6.72 -12.29 -21.47
N GLY A 475 7.51 -11.76 -20.54
CA GLY A 475 7.56 -10.34 -20.22
C GLY A 475 6.25 -9.74 -19.67
N LYS A 476 5.27 -10.58 -19.36
CA LYS A 476 3.94 -10.17 -18.86
C LYS A 476 4.02 -9.70 -17.42
N ARG A 477 3.19 -8.70 -17.08
CA ARG A 477 2.98 -8.23 -15.71
C ARG A 477 1.84 -9.00 -15.06
N PRO A 478 1.99 -9.52 -13.85
CA PRO A 478 0.85 -10.10 -13.12
C PRO A 478 -0.17 -9.01 -12.77
N ARG A 479 -1.44 -9.38 -12.76
CA ARG A 479 -2.51 -8.50 -12.31
C ARG A 479 -2.24 -8.06 -10.86
N SER A 480 -2.52 -6.79 -10.57
CA SER A 480 -2.42 -6.21 -9.23
C SER A 480 -3.77 -5.69 -8.75
N SER A 481 -3.91 -5.49 -7.44
CA SER A 481 -5.02 -4.76 -6.81
C SER A 481 -4.64 -3.37 -6.30
N ILE A 482 -3.43 -2.95 -6.54
CA ILE A 482 -2.91 -1.64 -6.11
C ILE A 482 -3.77 -0.51 -6.71
N ALA A 483 -4.19 0.45 -5.87
CA ALA A 483 -5.16 1.49 -6.23
C ALA A 483 -4.78 2.89 -5.68
N PRO A 484 -3.59 3.44 -5.97
CA PRO A 484 -3.28 4.82 -5.62
C PRO A 484 -4.27 5.74 -6.34
N THR A 485 -4.97 6.59 -5.59
CA THR A 485 -6.10 7.35 -6.12
C THR A 485 -5.99 8.83 -5.78
N ILE A 486 -6.24 9.70 -6.77
CA ILE A 486 -6.32 11.16 -6.63
C ILE A 486 -7.71 11.61 -7.08
N VAL A 487 -8.39 12.40 -6.24
CA VAL A 487 -9.70 12.97 -6.52
C VAL A 487 -9.55 14.46 -6.79
N LEU A 488 -10.12 14.91 -7.90
CA LEU A 488 -10.11 16.31 -8.33
C LEU A 488 -11.52 16.90 -8.32
N ASP A 489 -11.63 18.18 -8.00
CA ASP A 489 -12.85 18.95 -8.12
C ASP A 489 -13.18 19.32 -9.59
N ARG A 490 -14.29 20.03 -9.81
CA ARG A 490 -14.72 20.50 -11.13
C ARG A 490 -13.75 21.51 -11.77
N ALA A 491 -12.87 22.12 -10.97
CA ALA A 491 -11.82 23.03 -11.44
C ALA A 491 -10.49 22.29 -11.69
N ASN A 492 -10.50 20.95 -11.65
CA ASN A 492 -9.33 20.08 -11.71
C ASN A 492 -8.28 20.41 -10.63
N LYS A 493 -8.72 20.69 -9.40
CA LYS A 493 -7.84 20.85 -8.24
C LYS A 493 -7.96 19.65 -7.32
N PRO A 494 -6.87 19.25 -6.65
CA PRO A 494 -6.90 18.12 -5.71
C PRO A 494 -7.87 18.39 -4.55
N VAL A 495 -8.71 17.39 -4.27
CA VAL A 495 -9.56 17.31 -3.08
C VAL A 495 -8.90 16.41 -2.06
N VAL A 496 -8.58 15.19 -2.47
CA VAL A 496 -7.97 14.17 -1.63
C VAL A 496 -7.15 13.19 -2.49
N ALA A 497 -6.07 12.69 -1.95
CA ALA A 497 -5.34 11.54 -2.48
C ALA A 497 -5.23 10.48 -1.40
N VAL A 498 -5.44 9.21 -1.76
CA VAL A 498 -5.45 8.07 -0.84
C VAL A 498 -4.93 6.80 -1.51
N GLY A 499 -4.46 5.88 -0.70
CA GLY A 499 -4.19 4.51 -1.07
C GLY A 499 -3.95 3.65 0.17
N SER A 500 -3.70 2.38 -0.02
CA SER A 500 -3.54 1.43 1.07
C SER A 500 -2.69 0.24 0.64
N PRO A 501 -1.99 -0.44 1.56
CA PRO A 501 -1.59 -1.83 1.42
C PRO A 501 -2.78 -2.79 1.62
N GLY A 502 -2.57 -4.11 1.38
CA GLY A 502 -3.51 -5.16 1.75
C GLY A 502 -3.88 -6.14 0.63
N GLY A 503 -3.06 -6.31 -0.40
CA GLY A 503 -3.36 -7.19 -1.54
C GLY A 503 -4.73 -6.85 -2.15
N ALA A 504 -5.57 -7.84 -2.39
CA ALA A 504 -6.90 -7.62 -2.97
C ALA A 504 -7.84 -6.75 -2.11
N THR A 505 -7.59 -6.62 -0.79
CA THR A 505 -8.36 -5.73 0.08
C THR A 505 -8.05 -4.24 -0.12
N ILE A 506 -6.98 -3.89 -0.86
CA ILE A 506 -6.63 -2.50 -1.21
C ILE A 506 -7.82 -1.82 -1.90
N ILE A 507 -8.44 -2.51 -2.85
CA ILE A 507 -9.57 -2.00 -3.63
C ILE A 507 -10.73 -1.61 -2.72
N THR A 508 -11.14 -2.51 -1.82
CA THR A 508 -12.24 -2.27 -0.89
C THR A 508 -11.90 -1.23 0.17
N THR A 509 -10.63 -1.16 0.59
CA THR A 509 -10.14 -0.14 1.52
C THR A 509 -10.20 1.27 0.91
N VAL A 510 -9.69 1.43 -0.32
CA VAL A 510 -9.74 2.72 -1.04
C VAL A 510 -11.19 3.11 -1.31
N LEU A 511 -12.03 2.18 -1.79
CA LEU A 511 -13.45 2.42 -2.03
C LEU A 511 -14.19 2.87 -0.75
N GLN A 512 -13.97 2.18 0.38
CA GLN A 512 -14.61 2.52 1.64
C GLN A 512 -14.12 3.85 2.21
N THR A 513 -12.82 4.14 2.10
CA THR A 513 -12.24 5.43 2.51
C THR A 513 -12.84 6.58 1.69
N LEU A 514 -12.93 6.42 0.36
CA LEU A 514 -13.52 7.44 -0.52
C LEU A 514 -15.01 7.64 -0.22
N THR A 515 -15.82 6.59 -0.12
CA THR A 515 -17.26 6.72 0.17
C THR A 515 -17.51 7.20 1.60
N GLY A 516 -16.66 6.84 2.57
CA GLY A 516 -16.67 7.39 3.92
C GLY A 516 -16.43 8.90 3.94
N PHE A 517 -15.45 9.36 3.18
CA PHE A 517 -15.09 10.77 3.07
C PHE A 517 -16.11 11.57 2.22
N LEU A 518 -16.42 11.09 1.00
CA LEU A 518 -17.22 11.84 0.02
C LEU A 518 -18.72 11.77 0.28
N ASP A 519 -19.26 10.62 0.72
CA ASP A 519 -20.68 10.43 0.92
C ASP A 519 -21.09 10.59 2.39
N ARG A 520 -20.29 10.03 3.32
CA ARG A 520 -20.64 10.06 4.75
C ARG A 520 -20.10 11.28 5.47
N GLY A 521 -19.29 12.12 4.81
CA GLY A 521 -18.76 13.36 5.37
C GLY A 521 -17.77 13.14 6.53
N LEU A 522 -17.16 11.97 6.62
CA LEU A 522 -16.16 11.70 7.66
C LEU A 522 -14.90 12.54 7.40
N PRO A 523 -14.26 13.10 8.43
CA PRO A 523 -12.89 13.60 8.30
C PRO A 523 -11.99 12.52 7.70
N LEU A 524 -11.00 12.89 6.88
CA LEU A 524 -10.17 11.92 6.16
C LEU A 524 -9.53 10.88 7.09
N VAL A 525 -9.00 11.31 8.24
CA VAL A 525 -8.39 10.39 9.21
C VAL A 525 -9.39 9.41 9.81
N ASP A 526 -10.66 9.81 9.98
CA ASP A 526 -11.71 8.96 10.51
C ASP A 526 -12.25 8.00 9.43
N ALA A 527 -12.30 8.44 8.17
CA ALA A 527 -12.59 7.57 7.03
C ALA A 527 -11.51 6.48 6.87
N ILE A 528 -10.23 6.84 7.08
CA ILE A 528 -9.08 5.90 7.11
C ILE A 528 -9.21 4.91 8.27
N ALA A 529 -9.55 5.39 9.47
CA ALA A 529 -9.60 4.58 10.69
C ALA A 529 -10.91 3.76 10.84
N ALA A 530 -11.95 4.05 10.05
CA ALA A 530 -13.24 3.37 10.15
C ALA A 530 -13.06 1.84 10.03
N PRO A 531 -13.81 1.04 10.84
CA PRO A 531 -13.82 -0.41 10.71
C PRO A 531 -14.20 -0.84 9.29
N ARG A 532 -13.49 -1.82 8.73
CA ARG A 532 -13.57 -2.17 7.31
C ARG A 532 -14.36 -3.44 7.05
N ALA A 533 -15.01 -3.43 5.89
CA ALA A 533 -15.60 -4.59 5.25
C ALA A 533 -14.90 -4.83 3.90
N SER A 534 -14.67 -6.09 3.53
CA SER A 534 -14.09 -6.45 2.23
C SER A 534 -14.85 -7.60 1.59
N GLN A 535 -15.49 -7.31 0.46
CA GLN A 535 -16.16 -8.31 -0.39
C GLN A 535 -15.46 -8.39 -1.74
N ARG A 536 -14.98 -9.58 -2.07
CA ARG A 536 -14.15 -9.82 -3.26
C ARG A 536 -14.72 -10.94 -4.14
N ASN A 537 -16.03 -10.97 -4.25
CA ASN A 537 -16.81 -12.04 -4.91
C ASN A 537 -16.64 -13.42 -4.23
N ALA A 538 -16.27 -13.43 -2.96
CA ALA A 538 -16.16 -14.62 -2.13
C ALA A 538 -17.50 -14.93 -1.44
N ALA A 539 -17.68 -16.18 -0.99
CA ALA A 539 -18.89 -16.62 -0.30
C ALA A 539 -19.17 -15.80 0.97
N GLN A 540 -18.13 -15.40 1.69
CA GLN A 540 -18.22 -14.59 2.90
C GLN A 540 -17.54 -13.23 2.69
N THR A 541 -18.14 -12.19 3.28
CA THR A 541 -17.52 -10.87 3.39
C THR A 541 -16.63 -10.85 4.63
N GLU A 542 -15.40 -10.33 4.48
CA GLU A 542 -14.51 -10.08 5.61
C GLU A 542 -14.93 -8.83 6.35
N LEU A 543 -15.01 -8.90 7.69
CA LEU A 543 -15.28 -7.77 8.57
C LEU A 543 -14.18 -7.65 9.62
N GLU A 544 -13.73 -6.44 9.88
CA GLU A 544 -12.92 -6.15 11.06
C GLU A 544 -13.74 -6.22 12.36
N PRO A 545 -13.08 -6.39 13.53
CA PRO A 545 -13.75 -6.54 14.83
C PRO A 545 -14.83 -5.49 15.10
N GLY A 546 -14.55 -4.21 14.79
CA GLY A 546 -15.51 -3.12 15.03
C GLY A 546 -16.83 -3.20 14.24
N LEU A 547 -16.87 -3.95 13.12
CA LEU A 547 -18.08 -4.29 12.40
C LEU A 547 -18.59 -5.68 12.78
N TYR A 548 -17.70 -6.65 12.93
CA TYR A 548 -18.05 -8.04 13.22
C TYR A 548 -18.79 -8.19 14.55
N ASP A 549 -18.36 -7.45 15.58
CA ASP A 549 -18.95 -7.47 16.91
C ASP A 549 -20.10 -6.46 17.08
N SER A 550 -20.45 -5.70 16.01
CA SER A 550 -21.50 -4.69 16.07
C SER A 550 -22.90 -5.27 15.79
N PRO A 551 -23.98 -4.62 16.25
CA PRO A 551 -25.35 -4.99 15.90
C PRO A 551 -25.63 -4.95 14.38
N LEU A 552 -24.85 -4.17 13.61
CA LEU A 552 -24.98 -4.10 12.15
C LEU A 552 -24.78 -5.45 11.48
N ARG A 553 -23.94 -6.33 12.04
CA ARG A 553 -23.76 -7.68 11.51
C ARG A 553 -25.07 -8.46 11.49
N ALA A 554 -25.78 -8.51 12.61
CA ALA A 554 -27.05 -9.24 12.71
C ALA A 554 -28.12 -8.65 11.75
N GLU A 555 -28.16 -7.32 11.60
CA GLU A 555 -29.06 -6.65 10.66
C GLU A 555 -28.74 -7.07 9.20
N LEU A 556 -27.49 -7.12 8.82
CA LEU A 556 -27.04 -7.54 7.49
C LEU A 556 -27.22 -9.07 7.27
N GLU A 557 -26.98 -9.89 8.28
CA GLU A 557 -27.24 -11.34 8.24
C GLU A 557 -28.72 -11.64 8.01
N SER A 558 -29.63 -10.81 8.56
CA SER A 558 -31.09 -10.99 8.38
C SER A 558 -31.56 -10.84 6.93
N ILE A 559 -30.79 -10.17 6.06
CA ILE A 559 -31.05 -10.05 4.62
C ILE A 559 -30.20 -11.00 3.77
N GLY A 560 -29.41 -11.89 4.41
CA GLY A 560 -28.71 -12.97 3.75
C GLY A 560 -27.18 -12.81 3.61
N HIS A 561 -26.57 -11.76 4.18
CA HIS A 561 -25.10 -11.67 4.19
C HIS A 561 -24.49 -12.75 5.08
N SER A 562 -23.28 -13.20 4.70
CA SER A 562 -22.45 -14.10 5.51
C SER A 562 -21.07 -13.47 5.70
N PHE A 563 -20.56 -13.55 6.93
CA PHE A 563 -19.36 -12.85 7.33
C PHE A 563 -18.31 -13.78 7.94
N LYS A 564 -17.04 -13.40 7.76
CA LYS A 564 -15.91 -13.94 8.54
C LYS A 564 -15.11 -12.80 9.15
N LEU A 565 -14.54 -13.06 10.32
CA LEU A 565 -13.66 -12.11 10.99
C LEU A 565 -12.33 -12.01 10.23
N ASN A 566 -11.87 -10.78 9.98
CA ASN A 566 -10.50 -10.47 9.59
C ASN A 566 -9.97 -9.44 10.61
N PRO A 567 -8.90 -9.74 11.35
CA PRO A 567 -8.43 -8.87 12.44
C PRO A 567 -7.95 -7.50 11.94
N GLU A 568 -7.45 -7.42 10.70
CA GLU A 568 -6.89 -6.18 10.15
C GLU A 568 -6.97 -6.16 8.62
N ILE A 569 -7.55 -5.11 8.05
CA ILE A 569 -7.71 -4.93 6.60
C ILE A 569 -7.02 -3.64 6.16
N GLY A 570 -5.86 -3.77 5.50
CA GLY A 570 -5.09 -2.65 4.96
C GLY A 570 -4.50 -1.71 6.02
N ALA A 571 -3.90 -0.60 5.57
CA ALA A 571 -3.38 0.50 6.42
C ALA A 571 -3.28 1.77 5.56
N ALA A 572 -4.39 2.48 5.38
CA ALA A 572 -4.49 3.58 4.42
C ALA A 572 -3.75 4.84 4.88
N THR A 573 -3.25 5.60 3.91
CA THR A 573 -2.75 6.96 4.14
C THR A 573 -3.29 7.91 3.06
N GLY A 574 -3.31 9.21 3.35
CA GLY A 574 -3.83 10.19 2.40
C GLY A 574 -3.42 11.62 2.71
N VAL A 575 -3.60 12.49 1.73
CA VAL A 575 -3.51 13.95 1.88
C VAL A 575 -4.78 14.60 1.37
N GLN A 576 -5.22 15.66 2.04
CA GLN A 576 -6.39 16.46 1.67
C GLN A 576 -6.01 17.91 1.50
N ARG A 577 -6.50 18.56 0.45
CA ARG A 577 -6.42 20.01 0.30
C ARG A 577 -7.54 20.67 1.09
N LEU A 578 -7.19 21.53 2.03
CA LEU A 578 -8.18 22.28 2.81
C LEU A 578 -8.64 23.55 2.07
N PRO A 579 -9.86 24.08 2.37
CA PRO A 579 -10.38 25.28 1.72
C PRO A 579 -9.51 26.52 1.90
N ASP A 580 -8.79 26.63 3.00
CA ASP A 580 -7.86 27.73 3.31
C ASP A 580 -6.49 27.59 2.62
N GLY A 581 -6.31 26.54 1.84
CA GLY A 581 -5.08 26.28 1.09
C GLY A 581 -4.02 25.52 1.84
N ARG A 582 -4.23 25.12 3.09
CA ARG A 582 -3.35 24.19 3.81
C ARG A 582 -3.50 22.76 3.30
N TRP A 583 -2.53 21.93 3.66
CA TRP A 583 -2.60 20.48 3.51
C TRP A 583 -2.90 19.81 4.85
N LEU A 584 -3.76 18.81 4.80
CA LEU A 584 -3.94 17.85 5.87
C LEU A 584 -3.32 16.53 5.39
N ALA A 585 -2.31 16.04 6.10
CA ALA A 585 -1.83 14.68 5.97
C ALA A 585 -2.59 13.79 6.96
N ALA A 586 -3.03 12.61 6.52
CA ALA A 586 -3.71 11.63 7.36
C ALA A 586 -3.09 10.25 7.15
N ALA A 587 -2.83 9.55 8.23
CA ALA A 587 -2.29 8.21 8.24
C ALA A 587 -3.12 7.30 9.14
N GLU A 588 -2.92 6.01 9.03
CA GLU A 588 -3.59 5.02 9.86
C GLU A 588 -3.34 5.28 11.35
N LYS A 589 -4.35 5.10 12.18
CA LYS A 589 -4.23 5.22 13.64
C LYS A 589 -4.56 3.93 14.39
N VAL A 590 -5.04 2.92 13.69
CA VAL A 590 -5.54 1.67 14.27
C VAL A 590 -4.68 0.48 13.86
N ARG A 591 -4.28 0.41 12.58
CA ARG A 591 -3.65 -0.77 11.95
C ARG A 591 -2.16 -0.59 11.82
N ARG A 592 -1.41 -1.70 11.78
CA ARG A 592 0.07 -1.75 11.62
C ARG A 592 0.81 -0.84 12.60
N GLY A 593 0.37 -0.79 13.85
CA GLY A 593 0.99 0.07 14.85
C GLY A 593 0.87 1.58 14.60
N GLY A 594 -0.06 1.99 13.73
CA GLY A 594 -0.25 3.37 13.33
C GLY A 594 0.64 3.81 12.16
N GLY A 595 0.30 4.96 11.58
CA GLY A 595 1.07 5.62 10.53
C GLY A 595 1.52 7.01 10.94
N SER A 596 2.27 7.66 10.06
CA SER A 596 2.87 8.97 10.31
C SER A 596 2.45 9.98 9.25
N ALA A 597 1.82 11.05 9.71
CA ALA A 597 1.47 12.24 8.95
C ALA A 597 2.37 13.39 9.37
N MET A 598 2.95 14.08 8.42
CA MET A 598 3.83 15.23 8.66
C MET A 598 3.55 16.36 7.66
N VAL A 599 3.83 17.59 8.06
CA VAL A 599 3.79 18.78 7.20
C VAL A 599 5.08 19.58 7.33
N VAL A 600 5.41 20.36 6.28
CA VAL A 600 6.64 21.15 6.25
C VAL A 600 6.60 22.26 7.29
N ASP A 601 5.48 23.00 7.35
CA ASP A 601 5.24 24.09 8.29
C ASP A 601 3.87 23.87 8.97
N PRO A 602 3.84 23.44 10.22
CA PRO A 602 2.59 23.18 10.94
C PRO A 602 1.69 24.41 11.12
N GLY A 603 2.24 25.64 10.96
CA GLY A 603 1.55 26.89 11.33
C GLY A 603 1.30 26.96 12.85
N HIS A 604 1.50 28.11 13.44
CA HIS A 604 1.15 28.39 14.86
C HIS A 604 -0.27 28.88 14.96
#